data_5097002463d1e3f94d31ba21f3c05868
#
_entry.id   5097002463d1e3f94d31ba21f3c05868
#
_cell.length_a   1.000
_cell.length_b   1.000
_cell.length_c   1.000
_cell.angle_alpha   90.00
_cell.angle_beta   90.00
_cell.angle_gamma   90.00
#
_symmetry.space_group_name_H-M   'P 1'
#
loop_
_entity.id
_entity.type
_entity.pdbx_description
1 polymer ?
#
loop_
_entity_poly.entity_id
_entity_poly.type
_entity_poly.pdbx_seq_one_letter_code
_entity_poly.pdbx_strand_id
1 'polypeptide(L)'
;MVINLYAVSKLLGPSLIAVGITGLIPTIYALFTHTDGAFSFVAMTVISLVAGKILSMIGKRAGNYAVSIRELFLFTASLWTLIAVISAIPIYFLLPDVDYAGAVFETASALSTTGATAINALDTRPDAILLWRSMLHLLGGIGFVVIAVAVLPQVAMGGMNIFKTENTYFENSSKFTPHVKTMSFAILGWYIATFVLCTIAYVIGGLDFFTAFNAAAGTVSTGGMMPTDASMNGLSPFVHYSACFFMFISACPFTVFIAGMMGDYRKLFSDEQIRTYFFL
;
A
#
# COMPACT_ATOMS: atom_id res chain seq x y z
N MET A 1 10.80 -29.34 -8.68
CA MET A 1 9.88 -28.51 -9.48
C MET A 1 10.57 -27.16 -9.69
N VAL A 2 10.84 -26.77 -10.92
CA VAL A 2 11.59 -25.55 -11.29
C VAL A 2 10.63 -24.36 -11.26
N ILE A 3 11.07 -23.21 -10.71
CA ILE A 3 10.30 -21.96 -10.69
C ILE A 3 10.18 -21.42 -12.11
N ASN A 4 8.97 -21.07 -12.54
CA ASN A 4 8.73 -20.47 -13.84
C ASN A 4 8.85 -18.94 -13.79
N LEU A 5 10.02 -18.41 -14.14
CA LEU A 5 10.30 -16.97 -14.14
C LEU A 5 9.41 -16.19 -15.13
N TYR A 6 8.92 -16.83 -16.20
CA TYR A 6 7.98 -16.18 -17.12
C TYR A 6 6.64 -15.91 -16.44
N ALA A 7 6.19 -16.80 -15.55
CA ALA A 7 4.97 -16.60 -14.78
C ALA A 7 5.11 -15.44 -13.77
N VAL A 8 6.27 -15.34 -13.12
CA VAL A 8 6.60 -14.20 -12.22
C VAL A 8 6.62 -12.90 -13.02
N SER A 9 7.29 -12.87 -14.18
CA SER A 9 7.35 -11.69 -15.06
C SER A 9 5.96 -11.25 -15.55
N LYS A 10 5.05 -12.22 -15.78
CA LYS A 10 3.65 -11.94 -16.18
C LYS A 10 2.89 -11.13 -15.13
N LEU A 11 3.20 -11.32 -13.86
CA LEU A 11 2.60 -10.57 -12.75
C LEU A 11 3.35 -9.24 -12.48
N LEU A 12 4.69 -9.26 -12.51
CA LEU A 12 5.52 -8.09 -12.25
C LEU A 12 5.28 -6.96 -13.25
N GLY A 13 5.14 -7.30 -14.54
CA GLY A 13 5.00 -6.31 -15.60
C GLY A 13 3.85 -5.34 -15.39
N PRO A 14 2.58 -5.80 -15.31
CA PRO A 14 1.43 -4.93 -15.05
C PRO A 14 1.53 -4.17 -13.72
N SER A 15 2.10 -4.78 -12.68
CA SER A 15 2.27 -4.15 -11.37
C SER A 15 3.23 -2.95 -11.43
N LEU A 16 4.37 -3.08 -12.11
CA LEU A 16 5.29 -1.96 -12.32
C LEU A 16 4.70 -0.87 -13.23
N ILE A 17 3.91 -1.23 -14.23
CA ILE A 17 3.19 -0.25 -15.04
C ILE A 17 2.22 0.56 -14.16
N ALA A 18 1.47 -0.10 -13.28
CA ALA A 18 0.56 0.58 -12.36
C ALA A 18 1.31 1.57 -11.46
N VAL A 19 2.44 1.16 -10.88
CA VAL A 19 3.29 2.06 -10.07
C VAL A 19 3.84 3.22 -10.88
N GLY A 20 4.27 2.98 -12.13
CA GLY A 20 4.71 4.05 -13.03
C GLY A 20 3.59 5.08 -13.30
N ILE A 21 2.35 4.62 -13.50
CA ILE A 21 1.20 5.51 -13.68
C ILE A 21 0.93 6.35 -12.42
N THR A 22 1.04 5.78 -11.22
CA THR A 22 0.87 6.56 -9.99
C THR A 22 1.96 7.62 -9.81
N GLY A 23 3.16 7.41 -10.34
CA GLY A 23 4.23 8.40 -10.38
C GLY A 23 3.91 9.66 -11.21
N LEU A 24 2.89 9.62 -12.07
CA LEU A 24 2.39 10.81 -12.76
C LEU A 24 1.77 11.84 -11.80
N ILE A 25 1.24 11.42 -10.67
CA ILE A 25 0.60 12.33 -9.70
C ILE A 25 1.61 13.32 -9.13
N PRO A 26 2.74 12.89 -8.49
CA PRO A 26 3.75 13.84 -8.04
C PRO A 26 4.43 14.59 -9.21
N THR A 27 4.51 13.99 -10.40
CA THR A 27 4.99 14.70 -11.60
C THR A 27 4.09 15.88 -11.94
N ILE A 28 2.78 15.67 -12.03
CA ILE A 28 1.79 16.70 -12.31
C ILE A 28 1.81 17.76 -11.21
N TYR A 29 1.86 17.34 -9.95
CA TYR A 29 1.95 18.26 -8.81
C TYR A 29 3.17 19.16 -8.91
N ALA A 30 4.37 18.61 -9.17
CA ALA A 30 5.60 19.37 -9.32
C ALA A 30 5.54 20.39 -10.49
N LEU A 31 4.88 20.02 -11.59
CA LEU A 31 4.67 20.92 -12.72
C LEU A 31 3.74 22.08 -12.38
N PHE A 32 2.63 21.83 -11.68
CA PHE A 32 1.68 22.87 -11.29
C PHE A 32 2.21 23.81 -10.22
N THR A 33 3.03 23.32 -9.31
CA THR A 33 3.64 24.12 -8.23
C THR A 33 4.94 24.79 -8.66
N HIS A 34 5.39 24.59 -9.91
CA HIS A 34 6.67 25.07 -10.42
C HIS A 34 7.86 24.72 -9.53
N THR A 35 7.76 23.57 -8.81
CA THR A 35 8.83 23.07 -7.96
C THR A 35 9.82 22.24 -8.79
N ASP A 36 11.11 22.31 -8.41
CA ASP A 36 12.14 21.49 -9.01
C ASP A 36 11.82 20.01 -8.81
N GLY A 37 12.06 19.19 -9.82
CA GLY A 37 11.97 17.74 -9.68
C GLY A 37 11.01 17.01 -10.60
N ALA A 38 10.18 17.70 -11.39
CA ALA A 38 9.30 17.05 -12.36
C ALA A 38 10.06 16.07 -13.26
N PHE A 39 11.29 16.42 -13.68
CA PHE A 39 12.11 15.58 -14.54
C PHE A 39 12.49 14.24 -13.87
N SER A 40 12.83 14.23 -12.59
CA SER A 40 13.20 13.00 -11.86
C SER A 40 12.02 12.06 -11.68
N PHE A 41 10.82 12.60 -11.47
CA PHE A 41 9.58 11.82 -11.44
C PHE A 41 9.20 11.29 -12.84
N VAL A 42 9.40 12.07 -13.90
CA VAL A 42 9.24 11.60 -15.28
C VAL A 42 10.20 10.45 -15.57
N ALA A 43 11.47 10.59 -15.19
CA ALA A 43 12.47 9.54 -15.39
C ALA A 43 12.07 8.24 -14.66
N MET A 44 11.67 8.33 -13.38
CA MET A 44 11.14 7.20 -12.61
C MET A 44 9.94 6.55 -13.31
N THR A 45 8.96 7.36 -13.74
CA THR A 45 7.77 6.89 -14.45
C THR A 45 8.13 6.14 -15.72
N VAL A 46 9.00 6.72 -16.56
CA VAL A 46 9.45 6.11 -17.83
C VAL A 46 10.17 4.79 -17.56
N ILE A 47 11.10 4.78 -16.60
CA ILE A 47 11.84 3.55 -16.22
C ILE A 47 10.86 2.46 -15.77
N SER A 48 9.89 2.81 -14.91
CA SER A 48 8.90 1.87 -14.42
C SER A 48 8.00 1.32 -15.54
N LEU A 49 7.54 2.19 -16.46
CA LEU A 49 6.72 1.79 -17.60
C LEU A 49 7.50 0.91 -18.59
N VAL A 50 8.76 1.25 -18.89
CA VAL A 50 9.62 0.48 -19.80
C VAL A 50 9.94 -0.89 -19.18
N ALA A 51 10.39 -0.92 -17.93
CA ALA A 51 10.65 -2.17 -17.20
C ALA A 51 9.40 -3.05 -17.12
N GLY A 52 8.26 -2.47 -16.78
CA GLY A 52 6.97 -3.15 -16.73
C GLY A 52 6.54 -3.70 -18.10
N LYS A 53 6.77 -2.94 -19.18
CA LYS A 53 6.48 -3.40 -20.55
C LYS A 53 7.38 -4.56 -20.96
N ILE A 54 8.68 -4.47 -20.69
CA ILE A 54 9.64 -5.56 -20.98
C ILE A 54 9.24 -6.83 -20.22
N LEU A 55 8.97 -6.72 -18.91
CA LEU A 55 8.54 -7.87 -18.11
C LEU A 55 7.21 -8.45 -18.58
N SER A 56 6.26 -7.61 -18.98
CA SER A 56 4.99 -8.07 -19.56
C SER A 56 5.20 -8.82 -20.87
N MET A 57 6.14 -8.38 -21.73
CA MET A 57 6.48 -9.08 -22.97
C MET A 57 7.13 -10.45 -22.69
N ILE A 58 8.07 -10.50 -21.75
CA ILE A 58 8.71 -11.75 -21.30
C ILE A 58 7.65 -12.69 -20.71
N GLY A 59 6.74 -12.15 -19.90
CA GLY A 59 5.67 -12.88 -19.24
C GLY A 59 4.67 -13.56 -20.18
N LYS A 60 4.53 -13.04 -21.41
CA LYS A 60 3.67 -13.69 -22.44
C LYS A 60 4.08 -15.14 -22.73
N ARG A 61 5.37 -15.48 -22.56
CA ARG A 61 5.89 -16.83 -22.76
C ARG A 61 5.36 -17.84 -21.74
N ALA A 62 4.81 -17.39 -20.62
CA ALA A 62 4.16 -18.30 -19.65
C ALA A 62 2.83 -18.89 -20.15
N GLY A 63 2.20 -18.28 -21.15
CA GLY A 63 0.90 -18.73 -21.67
C GLY A 63 -0.17 -18.82 -20.58
N ASN A 64 -0.86 -19.96 -20.52
CA ASN A 64 -1.91 -20.25 -19.51
C ASN A 64 -1.37 -20.98 -18.27
N TYR A 65 -0.08 -20.85 -17.96
CA TYR A 65 0.51 -21.46 -16.78
C TYR A 65 -0.16 -20.96 -15.50
N ALA A 66 -0.59 -21.90 -14.66
CA ALA A 66 -1.15 -21.59 -13.33
C ALA A 66 0.00 -21.28 -12.36
N VAL A 67 -0.02 -20.09 -11.79
CA VAL A 67 1.02 -19.60 -10.87
C VAL A 67 0.99 -20.43 -9.58
N SER A 68 2.12 -20.97 -9.16
CA SER A 68 2.26 -21.69 -7.91
C SER A 68 2.54 -20.74 -6.73
N ILE A 69 2.38 -21.24 -5.50
CA ILE A 69 2.67 -20.50 -4.27
C ILE A 69 4.12 -19.99 -4.25
N ARG A 70 5.09 -20.76 -4.71
CA ARG A 70 6.51 -20.37 -4.75
C ARG A 70 6.75 -19.17 -5.67
N GLU A 71 6.10 -19.14 -6.81
CA GLU A 71 6.16 -18.05 -7.77
C GLU A 71 5.46 -16.79 -7.23
N LEU A 72 4.39 -16.94 -6.43
CA LEU A 72 3.74 -15.82 -5.74
C LEU A 72 4.67 -15.20 -4.69
N PHE A 73 5.38 -16.00 -3.89
CA PHE A 73 6.38 -15.46 -2.95
C PHE A 73 7.52 -14.73 -3.67
N LEU A 74 8.04 -15.34 -4.75
CA LEU A 74 9.09 -14.69 -5.55
C LEU A 74 8.58 -13.40 -6.20
N PHE A 75 7.35 -13.41 -6.74
CA PHE A 75 6.69 -12.22 -7.27
C PHE A 75 6.62 -11.12 -6.21
N THR A 76 6.12 -11.43 -5.01
CA THR A 76 5.96 -10.44 -3.93
C THR A 76 7.31 -9.85 -3.54
N ALA A 77 8.31 -10.68 -3.24
CA ALA A 77 9.65 -10.21 -2.87
C ALA A 77 10.28 -9.34 -3.97
N SER A 78 10.19 -9.79 -5.23
CA SER A 78 10.73 -9.04 -6.37
C SER A 78 9.98 -7.73 -6.60
N LEU A 79 8.65 -7.72 -6.45
CA LEU A 79 7.83 -6.52 -6.62
C LEU A 79 8.20 -5.44 -5.62
N TRP A 80 8.24 -5.78 -4.32
CA TRP A 80 8.61 -4.85 -3.27
C TRP A 80 10.00 -4.26 -3.49
N THR A 81 10.98 -5.11 -3.83
CA THR A 81 12.35 -4.68 -4.10
C THR A 81 12.42 -3.75 -5.32
N LEU A 82 11.80 -4.13 -6.43
CA LEU A 82 11.84 -3.33 -7.66
C LEU A 82 11.14 -1.98 -7.49
N ILE A 83 9.98 -1.95 -6.82
CA ILE A 83 9.28 -0.69 -6.54
C ILE A 83 10.16 0.20 -5.67
N ALA A 84 10.74 -0.30 -4.57
CA ALA A 84 11.58 0.49 -3.69
C ALA A 84 12.79 1.10 -4.44
N VAL A 85 13.50 0.28 -5.23
CA VAL A 85 14.66 0.72 -6.00
C VAL A 85 14.28 1.77 -7.05
N ILE A 86 13.23 1.56 -7.84
CA ILE A 86 12.81 2.50 -8.88
C ILE A 86 12.25 3.79 -8.25
N SER A 87 11.47 3.67 -7.19
CA SER A 87 10.86 4.80 -6.49
C SER A 87 11.87 5.71 -5.77
N ALA A 88 13.07 5.22 -5.51
CA ALA A 88 14.16 5.97 -4.91
C ALA A 88 14.76 7.03 -5.85
N ILE A 89 14.55 6.90 -7.16
CA ILE A 89 15.15 7.78 -8.17
C ILE A 89 14.85 9.27 -7.90
N PRO A 90 13.58 9.70 -7.70
CA PRO A 90 13.31 11.11 -7.43
C PRO A 90 13.96 11.62 -6.14
N ILE A 91 13.98 10.82 -5.08
CA ILE A 91 14.57 11.19 -3.80
C ILE A 91 16.07 11.42 -3.95
N TYR A 92 16.78 10.50 -4.60
CA TYR A 92 18.21 10.60 -4.83
C TYR A 92 18.60 11.83 -5.64
N PHE A 93 17.84 12.17 -6.70
CA PHE A 93 18.17 13.31 -7.54
C PHE A 93 17.78 14.66 -6.95
N LEU A 94 16.74 14.71 -6.08
CA LEU A 94 16.23 15.94 -5.51
C LEU A 94 16.84 16.28 -4.15
N LEU A 95 17.35 15.29 -3.44
CA LEU A 95 17.94 15.48 -2.12
C LEU A 95 19.44 15.11 -2.14
N PRO A 96 20.33 16.10 -2.38
CA PRO A 96 21.77 15.86 -2.50
C PRO A 96 22.41 15.35 -1.20
N ASP A 97 21.75 15.55 -0.09
CA ASP A 97 22.17 15.09 1.25
C ASP A 97 21.74 13.65 1.55
N VAL A 98 20.97 13.01 0.67
CA VAL A 98 20.52 11.62 0.80
C VAL A 98 21.21 10.78 -0.27
N ASP A 99 22.02 9.84 0.14
CA ASP A 99 22.64 8.88 -0.79
C ASP A 99 21.59 7.90 -1.36
N TYR A 100 21.97 7.14 -2.39
CA TYR A 100 21.02 6.22 -3.02
C TYR A 100 20.55 5.11 -2.06
N ALA A 101 21.38 4.67 -1.14
CA ALA A 101 20.98 3.68 -0.13
C ALA A 101 19.95 4.25 0.83
N GLY A 102 20.12 5.49 1.28
CA GLY A 102 19.13 6.23 2.07
C GLY A 102 17.80 6.45 1.31
N ALA A 103 17.89 6.79 0.00
CA ALA A 103 16.70 6.94 -0.84
C ALA A 103 15.93 5.61 -1.01
N VAL A 104 16.63 4.49 -1.20
CA VAL A 104 16.02 3.15 -1.24
C VAL A 104 15.43 2.77 0.13
N PHE A 105 16.13 3.08 1.23
CA PHE A 105 15.59 2.85 2.57
C PHE A 105 14.28 3.62 2.78
N GLU A 106 14.23 4.90 2.40
CA GLU A 106 13.04 5.75 2.53
C GLU A 106 11.85 5.16 1.76
N THR A 107 12.08 4.78 0.50
CA THR A 107 11.00 4.21 -0.34
C THR A 107 10.59 2.81 0.08
N ALA A 108 11.52 1.99 0.56
CA ALA A 108 11.22 0.68 1.13
C ALA A 108 10.41 0.82 2.42
N SER A 109 10.78 1.76 3.30
CA SER A 109 10.07 2.07 4.53
C SER A 109 8.66 2.59 4.25
N ALA A 110 8.52 3.50 3.27
CA ALA A 110 7.22 4.01 2.85
C ALA A 110 6.34 2.89 2.27
N LEU A 111 6.87 2.08 1.37
CA LEU A 111 6.12 1.02 0.70
C LEU A 111 5.74 -0.12 1.66
N SER A 112 6.62 -0.48 2.60
CA SER A 112 6.32 -1.51 3.62
C SER A 112 5.48 -0.98 4.77
N THR A 113 5.08 0.28 4.73
CA THR A 113 4.35 0.99 5.80
C THR A 113 5.06 0.94 7.16
N THR A 114 6.39 0.88 7.14
CA THR A 114 7.21 0.86 8.36
C THR A 114 7.27 2.22 9.05
N GLY A 115 7.29 3.31 8.28
CA GLY A 115 7.25 4.67 8.79
C GLY A 115 8.59 5.25 9.24
N ALA A 116 9.69 4.49 9.15
CA ALA A 116 11.03 5.01 9.43
C ALA A 116 11.52 5.93 8.31
N THR A 117 12.20 7.03 8.64
CA THR A 117 12.72 7.99 7.67
C THR A 117 14.23 8.17 7.78
N ALA A 118 14.89 8.26 6.62
CA ALA A 118 16.28 8.67 6.47
C ALA A 118 16.41 10.16 6.08
N ILE A 119 15.28 10.82 5.80
CA ILE A 119 15.25 12.23 5.39
C ILE A 119 15.09 13.10 6.63
N ASN A 120 15.97 14.08 6.77
CA ASN A 120 15.89 15.10 7.82
C ASN A 120 15.31 16.40 7.25
N ALA A 121 14.86 17.29 8.14
CA ALA A 121 14.34 18.62 7.80
C ALA A 121 13.17 18.54 6.78
N LEU A 122 12.17 17.70 7.06
CA LEU A 122 11.03 17.45 6.18
C LEU A 122 10.29 18.72 5.79
N ASP A 123 10.18 19.68 6.73
CA ASP A 123 9.50 20.97 6.51
C ASP A 123 10.13 21.82 5.40
N THR A 124 11.36 21.50 4.99
CA THR A 124 12.09 22.20 3.91
C THR A 124 12.20 21.41 2.62
N ARG A 125 11.64 20.20 2.60
CA ARG A 125 11.77 19.31 1.43
C ARG A 125 10.70 19.62 0.37
N PRO A 126 11.00 19.32 -0.91
CA PRO A 126 10.01 19.51 -1.98
C PRO A 126 8.72 18.71 -1.70
N ASP A 127 7.58 19.39 -1.78
CA ASP A 127 6.24 18.79 -1.54
C ASP A 127 5.99 17.55 -2.40
N ALA A 128 6.52 17.52 -3.63
CA ALA A 128 6.38 16.37 -4.52
C ALA A 128 7.01 15.10 -3.94
N ILE A 129 8.12 15.22 -3.16
CA ILE A 129 8.74 14.08 -2.47
C ILE A 129 7.86 13.65 -1.28
N LEU A 130 7.35 14.59 -0.49
CA LEU A 130 6.48 14.30 0.63
C LEU A 130 5.20 13.60 0.17
N LEU A 131 4.62 14.10 -0.94
CA LEU A 131 3.48 13.47 -1.59
C LEU A 131 3.80 12.05 -2.07
N TRP A 132 4.98 11.85 -2.70
CA TRP A 132 5.38 10.52 -3.19
C TRP A 132 5.53 9.50 -2.05
N ARG A 133 6.15 9.89 -0.93
CA ARG A 133 6.26 9.05 0.27
C ARG A 133 4.87 8.59 0.75
N SER A 134 3.93 9.52 0.83
CA SER A 134 2.56 9.23 1.26
C SER A 134 1.81 8.35 0.27
N MET A 135 2.03 8.53 -1.03
CA MET A 135 1.47 7.64 -2.06
C MET A 135 2.04 6.23 -1.98
N LEU A 136 3.35 6.08 -1.70
CA LEU A 136 3.95 4.77 -1.46
C LEU A 136 3.35 4.08 -0.23
N HIS A 137 3.02 4.83 0.83
CA HIS A 137 2.29 4.31 1.98
C HIS A 137 0.91 3.76 1.59
N LEU A 138 0.14 4.52 0.83
CA LEU A 138 -1.18 4.07 0.36
C LEU A 138 -1.06 2.83 -0.54
N LEU A 139 -0.10 2.83 -1.46
CA LEU A 139 0.15 1.68 -2.34
C LEU A 139 0.59 0.45 -1.54
N GLY A 140 1.42 0.64 -0.53
CA GLY A 140 1.90 -0.43 0.34
C GLY A 140 0.78 -1.06 1.17
N GLY A 141 -0.02 -0.23 1.83
CA GLY A 141 -1.16 -0.69 2.62
C GLY A 141 -2.17 -1.48 1.80
N ILE A 142 -2.57 -0.96 0.63
CA ILE A 142 -3.46 -1.67 -0.31
C ILE A 142 -2.78 -2.93 -0.85
N GLY A 143 -1.53 -2.82 -1.27
CA GLY A 143 -0.79 -3.90 -1.91
C GLY A 143 -0.66 -5.11 -0.99
N PHE A 144 -0.33 -4.90 0.27
CA PHE A 144 -0.25 -5.98 1.26
C PHE A 144 -1.60 -6.70 1.43
N VAL A 145 -2.69 -5.96 1.56
CA VAL A 145 -4.03 -6.54 1.76
C VAL A 145 -4.48 -7.33 0.52
N VAL A 146 -4.27 -6.77 -0.67
CA VAL A 146 -4.63 -7.46 -1.93
C VAL A 146 -3.83 -8.74 -2.11
N ILE A 147 -2.52 -8.70 -1.82
CA ILE A 147 -1.67 -9.89 -1.89
C ILE A 147 -2.11 -10.92 -0.84
N ALA A 148 -2.38 -10.51 0.38
CA ALA A 148 -2.85 -11.42 1.42
C ALA A 148 -4.15 -12.13 1.01
N VAL A 149 -5.14 -11.41 0.51
CA VAL A 149 -6.42 -11.97 0.05
C VAL A 149 -6.24 -12.88 -1.18
N ALA A 150 -5.30 -12.56 -2.08
CA ALA A 150 -5.05 -13.37 -3.26
C ALA A 150 -4.22 -14.63 -2.98
N VAL A 151 -3.27 -14.56 -2.03
CA VAL A 151 -2.28 -15.63 -1.76
C VAL A 151 -2.76 -16.58 -0.67
N LEU A 152 -3.33 -16.06 0.42
CA LEU A 152 -3.75 -16.88 1.57
C LEU A 152 -4.67 -18.05 1.21
N PRO A 153 -5.71 -17.90 0.36
CA PRO A 153 -6.55 -19.02 -0.02
C PRO A 153 -5.80 -20.11 -0.78
N GLN A 154 -4.80 -19.74 -1.60
CA GLN A 154 -4.00 -20.69 -2.36
C GLN A 154 -3.02 -21.48 -1.46
N VAL A 155 -2.47 -20.80 -0.43
CA VAL A 155 -1.63 -21.43 0.59
C VAL A 155 -2.47 -22.41 1.43
N ALA A 156 -3.67 -21.99 1.85
CA ALA A 156 -4.59 -22.84 2.62
C ALA A 156 -5.01 -24.08 1.83
N MET A 157 -5.27 -23.97 0.54
CA MET A 157 -5.59 -25.13 -0.33
C MET A 157 -4.41 -26.08 -0.53
N GLY A 158 -3.16 -25.58 -0.55
CA GLY A 158 -1.94 -26.40 -0.67
C GLY A 158 -1.52 -27.09 0.64
N GLY A 159 -1.95 -26.57 1.80
CA GLY A 159 -1.64 -27.09 3.13
C GLY A 159 -2.83 -27.74 3.88
N MET A 160 -3.89 -28.07 3.18
CA MET A 160 -5.23 -28.37 3.69
C MET A 160 -5.36 -29.51 4.73
N ASN A 161 -4.30 -30.27 5.01
CA ASN A 161 -4.34 -31.30 6.05
C ASN A 161 -3.87 -30.82 7.45
N ILE A 162 -3.29 -29.63 7.57
CA ILE A 162 -2.74 -29.13 8.84
C ILE A 162 -3.66 -28.05 9.47
N PHE A 163 -4.44 -27.32 8.66
CA PHE A 163 -5.25 -26.18 9.12
C PHE A 163 -6.77 -26.42 9.14
N LYS A 164 -7.21 -27.66 9.03
CA LYS A 164 -8.65 -28.00 9.09
C LYS A 164 -9.34 -27.72 10.42
N THR A 165 -8.59 -27.38 11.47
CA THR A 165 -9.13 -27.27 12.82
C THR A 165 -9.45 -25.85 13.30
N GLU A 166 -9.03 -24.78 12.61
CA GLU A 166 -9.17 -23.42 13.17
C GLU A 166 -9.95 -22.38 12.32
N ASN A 167 -10.36 -22.68 11.09
CA ASN A 167 -11.08 -21.70 10.28
C ASN A 167 -12.42 -22.23 9.74
N THR A 168 -13.41 -22.31 10.59
CA THR A 168 -14.82 -22.64 10.24
C THR A 168 -15.45 -21.66 9.23
N TYR A 169 -14.83 -20.50 8.99
CA TYR A 169 -15.33 -19.46 8.07
C TYR A 169 -15.04 -19.76 6.60
N PHE A 170 -14.14 -20.70 6.29
CA PHE A 170 -13.76 -21.05 4.91
C PHE A 170 -14.40 -22.33 4.38
N GLU A 171 -15.17 -23.04 5.18
CA GLU A 171 -15.64 -24.39 4.86
C GLU A 171 -16.82 -24.45 3.87
N ASN A 172 -17.47 -23.34 3.53
CA ASN A 172 -18.65 -23.31 2.66
C ASN A 172 -18.43 -22.76 1.25
N SER A 173 -17.21 -22.72 0.72
CA SER A 173 -17.01 -22.05 -0.56
C SER A 173 -16.32 -22.90 -1.64
N SER A 174 -17.09 -23.82 -2.22
CA SER A 174 -16.83 -24.35 -3.57
C SER A 174 -17.10 -23.31 -4.71
N LYS A 175 -17.35 -22.01 -4.35
CA LYS A 175 -17.63 -20.89 -5.26
C LYS A 175 -16.61 -19.76 -5.14
N PHE A 176 -15.33 -20.05 -4.88
CA PHE A 176 -14.33 -19.07 -4.43
C PHE A 176 -13.83 -18.07 -5.49
N THR A 177 -13.83 -18.40 -6.76
CA THR A 177 -13.17 -17.57 -7.79
C THR A 177 -13.89 -16.24 -8.10
N PRO A 178 -15.22 -16.13 -8.13
CA PRO A 178 -15.90 -14.86 -8.26
C PRO A 178 -15.79 -14.00 -6.99
N HIS A 179 -15.76 -14.63 -5.83
CA HIS A 179 -15.73 -13.95 -4.53
C HIS A 179 -14.40 -13.23 -4.23
N VAL A 180 -13.25 -13.75 -4.69
CA VAL A 180 -11.95 -13.09 -4.45
C VAL A 180 -11.90 -11.71 -5.11
N LYS A 181 -12.37 -11.56 -6.35
CA LYS A 181 -12.42 -10.26 -7.02
C LYS A 181 -13.35 -9.29 -6.29
N THR A 182 -14.55 -9.71 -5.98
CA THR A 182 -15.53 -8.88 -5.26
C THR A 182 -15.01 -8.46 -3.89
N MET A 183 -14.37 -9.39 -3.16
CA MET A 183 -13.75 -9.12 -1.88
C MET A 183 -12.62 -8.10 -2.01
N SER A 184 -11.71 -8.26 -2.99
CA SER A 184 -10.61 -7.31 -3.22
C SER A 184 -11.13 -5.91 -3.54
N PHE A 185 -12.17 -5.77 -4.38
CA PHE A 185 -12.78 -4.48 -4.66
C PHE A 185 -13.49 -3.88 -3.45
N ALA A 186 -14.15 -4.69 -2.63
CA ALA A 186 -14.78 -4.23 -1.39
C ALA A 186 -13.73 -3.72 -0.38
N ILE A 187 -12.62 -4.43 -0.23
CA ILE A 187 -11.50 -4.02 0.62
C ILE A 187 -10.88 -2.71 0.11
N LEU A 188 -10.64 -2.62 -1.20
CA LEU A 188 -10.11 -1.40 -1.81
C LEU A 188 -11.07 -0.22 -1.59
N GLY A 189 -12.37 -0.42 -1.81
CA GLY A 189 -13.39 0.60 -1.58
C GLY A 189 -13.44 1.06 -0.11
N TRP A 190 -13.38 0.14 0.83
CA TRP A 190 -13.30 0.44 2.26
C TRP A 190 -12.05 1.24 2.62
N TYR A 191 -10.89 0.81 2.11
CA TYR A 191 -9.62 1.50 2.35
C TYR A 191 -9.64 2.93 1.82
N ILE A 192 -10.10 3.13 0.59
CA ILE A 192 -10.23 4.47 0.00
C ILE A 192 -11.25 5.31 0.78
N ALA A 193 -12.40 4.76 1.16
CA ALA A 193 -13.40 5.48 1.96
C ALA A 193 -12.83 5.91 3.31
N THR A 194 -12.11 5.03 4.00
CA THR A 194 -11.46 5.34 5.27
C THR A 194 -10.39 6.43 5.11
N PHE A 195 -9.60 6.37 4.03
CA PHE A 195 -8.61 7.40 3.70
C PHE A 195 -9.26 8.77 3.44
N VAL A 196 -10.33 8.82 2.64
CA VAL A 196 -11.05 10.06 2.35
C VAL A 196 -11.67 10.65 3.63
N LEU A 197 -12.32 9.82 4.43
CA LEU A 197 -12.91 10.25 5.70
C LEU A 197 -11.86 10.75 6.70
N CYS A 198 -10.71 10.09 6.78
CA CYS A 198 -9.59 10.53 7.61
C CYS A 198 -9.05 11.89 7.15
N THR A 199 -8.86 12.06 5.83
CA THR A 199 -8.42 13.35 5.26
C THR A 199 -9.40 14.45 5.58
N ILE A 200 -10.71 14.23 5.41
CA ILE A 200 -11.76 15.20 5.75
C ILE A 200 -11.73 15.54 7.24
N ALA A 201 -11.60 14.56 8.12
CA ALA A 201 -11.51 14.79 9.56
C ALA A 201 -10.29 15.66 9.92
N TYR A 202 -9.15 15.43 9.28
CA TYR A 202 -7.95 16.23 9.52
C TYR A 202 -8.10 17.69 9.02
N VAL A 203 -8.73 17.89 7.87
CA VAL A 203 -9.07 19.24 7.37
C VAL A 203 -10.02 19.96 8.32
N ILE A 204 -11.06 19.28 8.81
CA ILE A 204 -11.98 19.84 9.85
C ILE A 204 -11.20 20.15 11.13
N GLY A 205 -10.19 19.35 11.47
CA GLY A 205 -9.31 19.56 12.62
C GLY A 205 -8.34 20.72 12.48
N GLY A 206 -8.32 21.41 11.31
CA GLY A 206 -7.55 22.63 11.06
C GLY A 206 -6.26 22.44 10.27
N LEU A 207 -6.00 21.23 9.72
CA LEU A 207 -4.86 21.02 8.81
C LEU A 207 -5.22 21.56 7.41
N ASP A 208 -4.22 22.10 6.70
CA ASP A 208 -4.33 22.35 5.28
C ASP A 208 -4.48 21.01 4.51
N PHE A 209 -5.03 21.10 3.32
CA PHE A 209 -5.35 19.89 2.53
C PHE A 209 -4.13 19.01 2.22
N PHE A 210 -2.97 19.63 1.92
CA PHE A 210 -1.75 18.87 1.61
C PHE A 210 -1.27 18.08 2.84
N THR A 211 -1.16 18.74 3.99
CA THR A 211 -0.77 18.09 5.25
C THR A 211 -1.79 17.03 5.66
N ALA A 212 -3.10 17.33 5.56
CA ALA A 212 -4.16 16.38 5.88
C ALA A 212 -4.13 15.13 5.02
N PHE A 213 -3.90 15.28 3.69
CA PHE A 213 -3.78 14.16 2.75
C PHE A 213 -2.58 13.25 3.11
N ASN A 214 -1.41 13.86 3.33
CA ASN A 214 -0.20 13.12 3.67
C ASN A 214 -0.32 12.42 5.04
N ALA A 215 -0.83 13.11 6.05
CA ALA A 215 -1.07 12.55 7.38
C ALA A 215 -2.08 11.41 7.37
N ALA A 216 -3.19 11.56 6.62
CA ALA A 216 -4.20 10.52 6.47
C ALA A 216 -3.64 9.28 5.77
N ALA A 217 -2.78 9.45 4.77
CA ALA A 217 -2.10 8.35 4.11
C ALA A 217 -1.25 7.54 5.10
N GLY A 218 -0.47 8.22 5.95
CA GLY A 218 0.31 7.60 7.02
C GLY A 218 -0.56 6.91 8.08
N THR A 219 -1.68 7.51 8.45
CA THR A 219 -2.62 6.97 9.45
C THR A 219 -3.31 5.71 8.95
N VAL A 220 -3.92 5.75 7.78
CA VAL A 220 -4.75 4.65 7.26
C VAL A 220 -3.91 3.47 6.77
N SER A 221 -2.69 3.72 6.30
CA SER A 221 -1.74 2.66 5.99
C SER A 221 -1.09 2.04 7.24
N THR A 222 -1.36 2.59 8.44
CA THR A 222 -0.70 2.23 9.70
C THR A 222 0.82 2.41 9.69
N GLY A 223 1.34 3.28 8.81
CA GLY A 223 2.77 3.50 8.63
C GLY A 223 3.32 4.70 9.40
N GLY A 224 2.50 5.75 9.58
CA GLY A 224 2.81 6.88 10.46
C GLY A 224 3.77 7.94 9.90
N MET A 225 4.19 7.87 8.62
CA MET A 225 4.97 8.97 8.03
C MET A 225 4.15 10.25 7.96
N MET A 226 4.75 11.34 8.42
CA MET A 226 4.20 12.69 8.34
C MET A 226 5.01 13.55 7.37
N PRO A 227 4.42 14.62 6.81
CA PRO A 227 5.14 15.54 5.95
C PRO A 227 5.98 16.58 6.73
N THR A 228 5.96 16.57 8.05
CA THR A 228 6.63 17.53 8.93
C THR A 228 7.49 16.82 9.97
N ASP A 229 8.59 17.46 10.39
CA ASP A 229 9.47 16.92 11.44
C ASP A 229 8.77 16.88 12.81
N ALA A 230 7.86 17.82 13.04
CA ALA A 230 7.09 17.87 14.28
C ALA A 230 6.11 16.68 14.41
N SER A 231 5.88 15.93 13.33
CA SER A 231 4.92 14.82 13.30
C SER A 231 3.53 15.28 13.77
N MET A 232 2.94 14.62 14.76
CA MET A 232 1.62 14.99 15.32
C MET A 232 1.73 16.08 16.42
N ASN A 233 2.96 16.48 16.79
CA ASN A 233 3.13 17.46 17.87
C ASN A 233 2.56 18.84 17.48
N GLY A 234 1.85 19.48 18.42
CA GLY A 234 1.26 20.79 18.21
C GLY A 234 -0.06 20.80 17.45
N LEU A 235 -0.56 19.64 16.98
CA LEU A 235 -1.86 19.56 16.35
C LEU A 235 -3.00 19.63 17.36
N SER A 236 -4.21 19.95 16.88
CA SER A 236 -5.38 20.06 17.76
C SER A 236 -5.75 18.72 18.40
N PRO A 237 -6.36 18.72 19.61
CA PRO A 237 -6.85 17.48 20.23
C PRO A 237 -7.82 16.69 19.34
N PHE A 238 -8.60 17.39 18.52
CA PHE A 238 -9.52 16.76 17.57
C PHE A 238 -8.77 15.91 16.56
N VAL A 239 -7.62 16.39 16.03
CA VAL A 239 -6.78 15.64 15.10
C VAL A 239 -6.21 14.40 15.78
N HIS A 240 -5.72 14.53 17.02
CA HIS A 240 -5.18 13.38 17.78
C HIS A 240 -6.23 12.29 18.01
N TYR A 241 -7.44 12.66 18.46
CA TYR A 241 -8.52 11.67 18.65
C TYR A 241 -9.00 11.06 17.33
N SER A 242 -9.06 11.86 16.27
CA SER A 242 -9.35 11.37 14.94
C SER A 242 -8.29 10.37 14.46
N ALA A 243 -7.01 10.66 14.69
CA ALA A 243 -5.92 9.75 14.38
C ALA A 243 -6.08 8.41 15.11
N CYS A 244 -6.30 8.44 16.44
CA CYS A 244 -6.53 7.22 17.22
C CYS A 244 -7.70 6.40 16.68
N PHE A 245 -8.81 7.06 16.32
CA PHE A 245 -9.98 6.40 15.76
C PHE A 245 -9.70 5.72 14.42
N PHE A 246 -9.06 6.45 13.49
CA PHE A 246 -8.74 5.88 12.16
C PHE A 246 -7.64 4.83 12.22
N MET A 247 -6.65 4.97 13.12
CA MET A 247 -5.64 3.93 13.38
C MET A 247 -6.30 2.65 13.89
N PHE A 248 -7.25 2.77 14.83
CA PHE A 248 -8.00 1.62 15.33
C PHE A 248 -8.76 0.90 14.22
N ILE A 249 -9.51 1.65 13.39
CA ILE A 249 -10.27 1.09 12.27
C ILE A 249 -9.34 0.41 11.26
N SER A 250 -8.21 1.05 10.94
CA SER A 250 -7.26 0.54 9.93
C SER A 250 -6.50 -0.70 10.39
N ALA A 251 -6.35 -0.90 11.70
CA ALA A 251 -5.72 -2.09 12.27
C ALA A 251 -6.68 -3.28 12.43
N CYS A 252 -8.00 -3.03 12.35
CA CYS A 252 -8.98 -4.10 12.43
C CYS A 252 -9.07 -4.92 11.13
N PRO A 253 -9.46 -6.22 11.20
CA PRO A 253 -9.61 -7.06 10.01
C PRO A 253 -10.66 -6.48 9.05
N PHE A 254 -10.26 -6.10 7.84
CA PHE A 254 -11.16 -5.53 6.81
C PHE A 254 -12.33 -6.44 6.46
N THR A 255 -12.13 -7.76 6.52
CA THR A 255 -13.17 -8.76 6.22
C THR A 255 -14.38 -8.65 7.15
N VAL A 256 -14.16 -8.24 8.39
CA VAL A 256 -15.24 -8.08 9.39
C VAL A 256 -16.07 -6.84 9.10
N PHE A 257 -15.42 -5.73 8.69
CA PHE A 257 -16.14 -4.53 8.26
C PHE A 257 -16.97 -4.78 7.00
N ILE A 258 -16.43 -5.51 6.03
CA ILE A 258 -17.16 -5.88 4.82
C ILE A 258 -18.37 -6.75 5.16
N ALA A 259 -18.23 -7.73 6.07
CA ALA A 259 -19.36 -8.54 6.53
C ALA A 259 -20.43 -7.68 7.21
N GLY A 260 -20.03 -6.69 8.00
CA GLY A 260 -20.92 -5.71 8.59
C GLY A 260 -21.68 -4.89 7.54
N MET A 261 -20.98 -4.39 6.51
CA MET A 261 -21.62 -3.67 5.39
C MET A 261 -22.59 -4.54 4.58
N MET A 262 -22.34 -5.84 4.52
CA MET A 262 -23.25 -6.81 3.86
C MET A 262 -24.44 -7.22 4.73
N GLY A 263 -24.64 -6.58 5.89
CA GLY A 263 -25.82 -6.75 6.76
C GLY A 263 -25.58 -7.62 8.00
N ASP A 264 -24.38 -8.18 8.18
CA ASP A 264 -24.04 -9.00 9.35
C ASP A 264 -23.29 -8.17 10.42
N TYR A 265 -23.98 -7.16 10.96
CA TYR A 265 -23.41 -6.27 12.00
C TYR A 265 -23.02 -6.98 13.27
N ARG A 266 -23.60 -8.18 13.53
CA ARG A 266 -23.25 -8.96 14.72
C ARG A 266 -21.79 -9.40 14.72
N LYS A 267 -21.20 -9.64 13.53
CA LYS A 267 -19.80 -10.02 13.40
C LYS A 267 -18.83 -8.91 13.88
N LEU A 268 -19.18 -7.64 13.70
CA LEU A 268 -18.36 -6.53 14.22
C LEU A 268 -18.17 -6.59 15.75
N PHE A 269 -19.20 -7.02 16.47
CA PHE A 269 -19.17 -7.06 17.94
C PHE A 269 -18.85 -8.44 18.52
N SER A 270 -18.98 -9.51 17.72
CA SER A 270 -18.70 -10.87 18.14
C SER A 270 -17.31 -11.36 17.79
N ASP A 271 -16.59 -10.65 16.91
CA ASP A 271 -15.24 -11.02 16.51
C ASP A 271 -14.27 -10.88 17.70
N GLU A 272 -13.57 -11.96 18.02
CA GLU A 272 -12.69 -12.03 19.18
C GLU A 272 -11.48 -11.10 19.03
N GLN A 273 -10.95 -10.93 17.81
CA GLN A 273 -9.80 -10.06 17.55
C GLN A 273 -10.18 -8.59 17.79
N ILE A 274 -11.34 -8.13 17.28
CA ILE A 274 -11.81 -6.75 17.48
C ILE A 274 -12.09 -6.51 18.96
N ARG A 275 -12.74 -7.44 19.64
CA ARG A 275 -13.03 -7.30 21.08
C ARG A 275 -11.75 -7.21 21.90
N THR A 276 -10.80 -8.10 21.66
CA THR A 276 -9.51 -8.09 22.38
C THR A 276 -8.74 -6.80 22.11
N TYR A 277 -8.69 -6.35 20.84
CA TYR A 277 -8.02 -5.12 20.46
C TYR A 277 -8.66 -3.85 21.07
N PHE A 278 -9.99 -3.87 21.25
CA PHE A 278 -10.70 -2.76 21.90
C PHE A 278 -10.40 -2.65 23.41
N PHE A 279 -10.08 -3.78 24.08
CA PHE A 279 -9.77 -3.80 25.52
C PHE A 279 -8.28 -3.65 25.84
N LEU A 280 -7.39 -3.72 24.86
CA LEU A 280 -5.95 -3.43 24.99
C LEU A 280 -5.64 -1.94 24.86
#